data_d3b260980b9fe1ac9aeb0c57d2ad7ccf
#
_entry.id   d3b260980b9fe1ac9aeb0c57d2ad7ccf
#
_cell.length_a   1.000
_cell.length_b   1.000
_cell.length_c   1.000
_cell.angle_alpha   90.00
_cell.angle_beta   90.00
_cell.angle_gamma   90.00
#
_symmetry.space_group_name_H-M   'P 1'
#
loop_
_entity.id
_entity.type
_entity.pdbx_description
1 polymer ?
#
loop_
_entity_poly.entity_id
_entity_poly.type
_entity_poly.pdbx_seq_one_letter_code
_entity_poly.pdbx_strand_id
1 'polypeptide(L)'
;LIRAVLVIGLYIFIGNSGVLAFGHATFMMVGAYAVAWLTMNPFKKSFALQLPEIFANNQFPMLPSAVAAASFAALIALLVGIPVMRLSGIAAAIATLAVLGMFRTFYTNWSEWTMGAATMPGIPLYVDMWVALAWTVVALFAAFLYQQSRYGLALRATREDEFAARSAGINIPRQRLIAFVLSAFFMGVGGVLEAHF
;
A
#
# COMPACT_ATOMS: atom_id res chain seq x y z
N LEU A 1 -6.16 11.47 -11.40
CA LEU A 1 -5.96 10.04 -11.69
C LEU A 1 -5.21 9.34 -10.55
N ILE A 2 -4.07 9.85 -10.07
CA ILE A 2 -3.28 9.23 -8.99
C ILE A 2 -4.14 8.99 -7.74
N ARG A 3 -4.88 10.02 -7.30
CA ARG A 3 -5.82 9.90 -6.18
C ARG A 3 -6.92 8.86 -6.43
N ALA A 4 -7.30 8.63 -7.68
CA ALA A 4 -8.27 7.60 -8.01
C ALA A 4 -7.70 6.19 -7.73
N VAL A 5 -6.42 5.94 -8.03
CA VAL A 5 -5.74 4.66 -7.66
C VAL A 5 -5.79 4.44 -6.15
N LEU A 6 -5.51 5.48 -5.35
CA LEU A 6 -5.59 5.40 -3.88
C LEU A 6 -7.01 5.09 -3.40
N VAL A 7 -8.02 5.77 -3.94
CA VAL A 7 -9.43 5.53 -3.57
C VAL A 7 -9.87 4.13 -3.95
N ILE A 8 -9.49 3.65 -5.15
CA ILE A 8 -9.78 2.28 -5.59
C ILE A 8 -9.08 1.26 -4.68
N GLY A 9 -7.82 1.51 -4.33
CA GLY A 9 -7.08 0.69 -3.38
C GLY A 9 -7.80 0.58 -2.03
N LEU A 10 -8.24 1.70 -1.45
CA LEU A 10 -9.04 1.73 -0.22
C LEU A 10 -10.36 0.98 -0.37
N TYR A 11 -11.03 1.15 -1.51
CA TYR A 11 -12.33 0.52 -1.77
C TYR A 11 -12.25 -1.01 -1.79
N ILE A 12 -11.15 -1.60 -2.28
CA ILE A 12 -10.93 -3.05 -2.29
C ILE A 12 -11.11 -3.64 -0.88
N PHE A 13 -10.60 -2.97 0.15
CA PHE A 13 -10.74 -3.44 1.53
C PHE A 13 -11.99 -2.87 2.21
N ILE A 14 -12.09 -1.56 2.38
CA ILE A 14 -13.14 -0.90 3.18
C ILE A 14 -14.51 -1.13 2.54
N GLY A 15 -14.62 -0.98 1.21
CA GLY A 15 -15.88 -1.14 0.49
C GLY A 15 -16.46 -2.54 0.57
N ASN A 16 -15.61 -3.57 0.56
CA ASN A 16 -16.06 -4.96 0.60
C ASN A 16 -16.17 -5.53 2.03
N SER A 17 -15.35 -5.07 2.98
CA SER A 17 -15.35 -5.60 4.35
C SER A 17 -16.27 -4.84 5.30
N GLY A 18 -16.61 -3.58 5.01
CA GLY A 18 -17.30 -2.69 5.94
C GLY A 18 -16.46 -2.26 7.16
N VAL A 19 -15.21 -2.73 7.25
CA VAL A 19 -14.30 -2.40 8.36
C VAL A 19 -13.52 -1.14 8.02
N LEU A 20 -13.63 -0.11 8.84
CA LEU A 20 -12.85 1.11 8.70
C LEU A 20 -11.37 0.81 9.01
N ALA A 21 -10.48 1.22 8.13
CA ALA A 21 -9.05 1.07 8.30
C ALA A 21 -8.33 2.36 7.88
N PHE A 22 -7.96 3.14 8.88
CA PHE A 22 -7.28 4.44 8.67
C PHE A 22 -5.79 4.30 8.36
N GLY A 23 -5.23 3.12 8.58
CA GLY A 23 -3.80 2.85 8.39
C GLY A 23 -3.34 2.63 6.96
N HIS A 24 -4.21 2.67 5.96
CA HIS A 24 -3.83 2.41 4.57
C HIS A 24 -2.83 3.43 4.00
N ALA A 25 -2.81 4.66 4.53
CA ALA A 25 -1.80 5.66 4.18
C ALA A 25 -0.36 5.21 4.50
N THR A 26 -0.18 4.26 5.43
CA THR A 26 1.11 3.62 5.69
C THR A 26 1.68 2.97 4.43
N PHE A 27 0.85 2.23 3.69
CA PHE A 27 1.30 1.50 2.49
C PHE A 27 1.60 2.45 1.33
N MET A 28 0.92 3.58 1.25
CA MET A 28 1.27 4.67 0.36
C MET A 28 2.66 5.22 0.69
N MET A 29 2.95 5.52 1.96
CA MET A 29 4.29 5.97 2.38
C MET A 29 5.36 4.92 2.08
N VAL A 30 5.13 3.66 2.41
CA VAL A 30 6.07 2.56 2.14
C VAL A 30 6.37 2.47 0.64
N GLY A 31 5.36 2.53 -0.22
CA GLY A 31 5.53 2.51 -1.67
C GLY A 31 6.34 3.69 -2.18
N ALA A 32 6.05 4.91 -1.69
CA ALA A 32 6.74 6.13 -2.08
C ALA A 32 8.23 6.11 -1.68
N TYR A 33 8.56 5.72 -0.45
CA TYR A 33 9.97 5.62 -0.02
C TYR A 33 10.71 4.48 -0.73
N ALA A 34 10.09 3.31 -0.87
CA ALA A 34 10.70 2.17 -1.54
C ALA A 34 11.05 2.48 -3.01
N VAL A 35 10.15 3.14 -3.73
CA VAL A 35 10.44 3.53 -5.13
C VAL A 35 11.48 4.64 -5.21
N ALA A 36 11.50 5.58 -4.28
CA ALA A 36 12.52 6.62 -4.22
C ALA A 36 13.93 5.99 -4.09
N TRP A 37 14.09 4.98 -3.22
CA TRP A 37 15.36 4.25 -3.08
C TRP A 37 15.77 3.51 -4.35
N LEU A 38 14.83 3.06 -5.18
CA LEU A 38 15.14 2.33 -6.42
C LEU A 38 15.42 3.26 -7.61
N THR A 39 14.69 4.38 -7.74
CA THR A 39 14.69 5.20 -8.97
C THR A 39 15.51 6.49 -8.89
N MET A 40 15.84 6.97 -7.69
CA MET A 40 16.64 8.17 -7.50
C MET A 40 18.02 8.03 -8.15
N ASN A 41 18.57 9.14 -8.67
CA ASN A 41 19.89 9.17 -9.28
C ASN A 41 21.00 8.77 -8.27
N PRO A 42 21.94 7.85 -8.63
CA PRO A 42 22.99 7.36 -7.73
C PRO A 42 23.84 8.45 -7.09
N PHE A 43 24.19 9.50 -7.84
CA PHE A 43 24.97 10.63 -7.31
C PHE A 43 24.23 11.36 -6.17
N LYS A 44 22.91 11.56 -6.32
CA LYS A 44 22.10 12.20 -5.28
C LYS A 44 21.84 11.27 -4.10
N LYS A 45 21.73 9.96 -4.34
CA LYS A 45 21.59 8.95 -3.27
C LYS A 45 22.80 8.92 -2.35
N SER A 46 23.99 8.86 -2.92
CA SER A 46 25.24 8.77 -2.14
C SER A 46 25.51 10.03 -1.31
N PHE A 47 24.99 11.19 -1.75
CA PHE A 47 25.14 12.45 -1.02
C PHE A 47 24.04 12.64 0.05
N ALA A 48 22.82 12.23 -0.24
CA ALA A 48 21.64 12.51 0.60
C ALA A 48 21.28 11.37 1.56
N LEU A 49 21.63 10.12 1.22
CA LEU A 49 21.18 8.93 1.94
C LEU A 49 22.34 7.97 2.18
N GLN A 50 22.39 7.36 3.36
CA GLN A 50 23.38 6.32 3.70
C GLN A 50 22.82 4.93 3.36
N LEU A 51 22.50 4.71 2.08
CA LEU A 51 21.94 3.44 1.62
C LEU A 51 23.03 2.38 1.39
N PRO A 52 22.72 1.07 1.56
CA PRO A 52 23.59 -0.01 1.16
C PRO A 52 24.02 0.11 -0.31
N GLU A 53 25.23 -0.34 -0.66
CA GLU A 53 25.82 -0.20 -2.00
C GLU A 53 24.93 -0.71 -3.13
N ILE A 54 24.15 -1.78 -2.88
CA ILE A 54 23.20 -2.36 -3.85
C ILE A 54 22.17 -1.34 -4.33
N PHE A 55 21.70 -0.49 -3.43
CA PHE A 55 20.71 0.56 -3.74
C PHE A 55 21.40 1.88 -4.12
N ALA A 56 22.55 2.19 -3.54
CA ALA A 56 23.25 3.45 -3.77
C ALA A 56 23.75 3.58 -5.22
N ASN A 57 24.32 2.52 -5.79
CA ASN A 57 25.01 2.56 -7.08
C ASN A 57 24.11 2.25 -8.30
N ASN A 58 22.89 1.76 -8.08
CA ASN A 58 22.01 1.34 -9.16
C ASN A 58 20.77 2.26 -9.28
N GLN A 59 20.41 2.57 -10.52
CA GLN A 59 19.15 3.20 -10.86
C GLN A 59 18.31 2.21 -11.69
N PHE A 60 17.14 1.86 -11.19
CA PHE A 60 16.28 0.88 -11.85
C PHE A 60 15.20 1.59 -12.68
N PRO A 61 14.73 0.98 -13.79
CA PRO A 61 13.62 1.50 -14.57
C PRO A 61 12.34 1.65 -13.72
N MET A 62 11.47 2.59 -14.09
CA MET A 62 10.27 2.91 -13.32
C MET A 62 9.32 1.72 -13.11
N LEU A 63 8.96 1.00 -14.19
CA LEU A 63 7.94 -0.07 -14.12
C LEU A 63 8.32 -1.21 -13.17
N PRO A 64 9.50 -1.85 -13.28
CA PRO A 64 9.89 -2.89 -12.32
C PRO A 64 10.05 -2.35 -10.90
N SER A 65 10.54 -1.11 -10.74
CA SER A 65 10.64 -0.46 -9.43
C SER A 65 9.28 -0.20 -8.79
N ALA A 66 8.29 0.20 -9.59
CA ALA A 66 6.92 0.41 -9.13
C ALA A 66 6.28 -0.89 -8.62
N VAL A 67 6.42 -1.98 -9.38
CA VAL A 67 5.90 -3.30 -8.97
C VAL A 67 6.64 -3.83 -7.74
N ALA A 68 7.96 -3.66 -7.67
CA ALA A 68 8.75 -4.07 -6.51
C ALA A 68 8.37 -3.28 -5.25
N ALA A 69 8.23 -1.96 -5.34
CA ALA A 69 7.83 -1.10 -4.22
C ALA A 69 6.39 -1.41 -3.75
N ALA A 70 5.45 -1.63 -4.67
CA ALA A 70 4.08 -2.03 -4.33
C ALA A 70 4.03 -3.43 -3.70
N SER A 71 4.84 -4.37 -4.19
CA SER A 71 4.96 -5.71 -3.60
C SER A 71 5.57 -5.66 -2.21
N PHE A 72 6.53 -4.78 -1.98
CA PHE A 72 7.09 -4.54 -0.66
C PHE A 72 6.06 -3.96 0.31
N ALA A 73 5.22 -3.01 -0.14
CA ALA A 73 4.10 -2.50 0.65
C ALA A 73 3.09 -3.62 0.99
N ALA A 74 2.79 -4.49 0.03
CA ALA A 74 1.92 -5.66 0.23
C ALA A 74 2.52 -6.67 1.22
N LEU A 75 3.83 -6.89 1.20
CA LEU A 75 4.53 -7.76 2.15
C LEU A 75 4.43 -7.20 3.58
N ILE A 76 4.66 -5.91 3.76
CA ILE A 76 4.49 -5.24 5.06
C ILE A 76 3.03 -5.35 5.52
N ALA A 77 2.08 -5.15 4.60
CA ALA A 77 0.65 -5.32 4.90
C ALA A 77 0.32 -6.76 5.33
N LEU A 78 0.94 -7.76 4.74
CA LEU A 78 0.78 -9.15 5.15
C LEU A 78 1.25 -9.35 6.59
N LEU A 79 2.45 -8.88 6.92
CA LEU A 79 3.04 -9.04 8.26
C LEU A 79 2.20 -8.33 9.33
N VAL A 80 1.82 -7.08 9.08
CA VAL A 80 1.00 -6.28 10.00
C VAL A 80 -0.44 -6.77 10.02
N GLY A 81 -0.96 -7.20 8.88
CA GLY A 81 -2.34 -7.65 8.72
C GLY A 81 -2.66 -8.93 9.48
N ILE A 82 -1.70 -9.86 9.64
CA ILE A 82 -1.92 -11.12 10.36
C ILE A 82 -2.51 -10.89 11.76
N PRO A 83 -1.93 -10.07 12.64
CA PRO A 83 -2.51 -9.76 13.94
C PRO A 83 -3.72 -8.81 13.84
N VAL A 84 -3.67 -7.79 13.00
CA VAL A 84 -4.69 -6.72 12.94
C VAL A 84 -6.02 -7.24 12.38
N MET A 85 -6.00 -8.13 11.38
CA MET A 85 -7.23 -8.64 10.76
C MET A 85 -7.97 -9.68 11.62
N ARG A 86 -7.43 -10.04 12.76
CA ARG A 86 -8.14 -10.82 13.80
C ARG A 86 -9.07 -9.95 14.66
N LEU A 87 -8.84 -8.65 14.66
CA LEU A 87 -9.68 -7.67 15.33
C LEU A 87 -10.91 -7.34 14.48
N SER A 88 -11.97 -6.91 15.13
CA SER A 88 -13.22 -6.51 14.45
C SER A 88 -13.66 -5.11 14.87
N GLY A 89 -14.47 -4.48 14.02
CA GLY A 89 -15.09 -3.19 14.28
C GLY A 89 -14.10 -2.08 14.61
N ILE A 90 -14.35 -1.34 15.68
CA ILE A 90 -13.57 -0.17 16.11
C ILE A 90 -12.14 -0.55 16.50
N ALA A 91 -11.94 -1.74 17.07
CA ALA A 91 -10.60 -2.20 17.46
C ALA A 91 -9.64 -2.32 16.26
N ALA A 92 -10.13 -2.80 15.11
CA ALA A 92 -9.35 -2.86 13.88
C ALA A 92 -9.00 -1.45 13.35
N ALA A 93 -9.95 -0.50 13.44
CA ALA A 93 -9.74 0.88 13.03
C ALA A 93 -8.64 1.55 13.87
N ILE A 94 -8.68 1.41 15.19
CA ILE A 94 -7.68 1.96 16.11
C ILE A 94 -6.33 1.30 15.88
N ALA A 95 -6.27 -0.03 15.73
CA ALA A 95 -5.03 -0.75 15.48
C ALA A 95 -4.37 -0.29 14.17
N THR A 96 -5.12 -0.12 13.09
CA THR A 96 -4.57 0.38 11.82
C THR A 96 -4.10 1.82 11.93
N LEU A 97 -4.78 2.68 12.70
CA LEU A 97 -4.34 4.04 12.97
C LEU A 97 -3.03 4.06 13.77
N ALA A 98 -2.89 3.19 14.77
CA ALA A 98 -1.65 3.04 15.53
C ALA A 98 -0.48 2.60 14.64
N VAL A 99 -0.71 1.69 13.69
CA VAL A 99 0.28 1.30 12.67
C VAL A 99 0.71 2.49 11.85
N LEU A 100 -0.22 3.34 11.41
CA LEU A 100 0.11 4.58 10.68
C LEU A 100 1.00 5.51 11.52
N GLY A 101 0.66 5.71 12.78
CA GLY A 101 1.46 6.52 13.70
C GLY A 101 2.88 5.97 13.88
N MET A 102 3.00 4.65 14.06
CA MET A 102 4.29 3.95 14.20
C MET A 102 5.17 4.14 12.95
N PHE A 103 4.64 3.89 11.76
CA PHE A 103 5.40 4.04 10.52
C PHE A 103 5.75 5.51 10.25
N ARG A 104 4.85 6.46 10.52
CA ARG A 104 5.14 7.88 10.40
C ARG A 104 6.31 8.29 11.31
N THR A 105 6.26 7.89 12.58
CA THR A 105 7.35 8.16 13.53
C THR A 105 8.65 7.51 13.09
N PHE A 106 8.59 6.25 12.62
CA PHE A 106 9.75 5.54 12.12
C PHE A 106 10.41 6.29 10.94
N TYR A 107 9.64 6.65 9.92
CA TYR A 107 10.17 7.36 8.75
C TYR A 107 10.68 8.77 9.10
N THR A 108 10.02 9.48 10.02
CA THR A 108 10.47 10.83 10.44
C THR A 108 11.77 10.78 11.22
N ASN A 109 12.00 9.76 12.05
CA ASN A 109 13.18 9.65 12.89
C ASN A 109 14.37 8.95 12.20
N TRP A 110 14.15 8.23 11.12
CA TRP A 110 15.22 7.53 10.40
C TRP A 110 15.81 8.39 9.28
N SER A 111 16.41 9.51 9.69
CA SER A 111 16.93 10.54 8.77
C SER A 111 17.98 10.04 7.78
N GLU A 112 18.77 9.02 8.14
CA GLU A 112 19.82 8.47 7.28
C GLU A 112 19.29 7.86 5.97
N TRP A 113 18.08 7.28 5.98
CA TRP A 113 17.49 6.60 4.82
C TRP A 113 16.29 7.33 4.21
N THR A 114 15.68 8.25 4.97
CA THR A 114 14.43 8.91 4.57
C THR A 114 14.54 10.44 4.50
N MET A 115 15.66 11.02 4.93
CA MET A 115 15.83 12.46 5.18
C MET A 115 14.88 13.02 6.25
N GLY A 116 14.24 12.15 7.02
CA GLY A 116 13.33 12.53 8.10
C GLY A 116 12.10 13.32 7.64
N ALA A 117 11.94 14.55 8.14
CA ALA A 117 10.84 15.43 7.75
C ALA A 117 11.09 16.24 6.48
N ALA A 118 12.30 16.15 5.89
CA ALA A 118 12.64 16.88 4.68
C ALA A 118 12.11 16.16 3.44
N THR A 119 11.86 16.93 2.37
CA THR A 119 11.48 16.37 1.06
C THR A 119 12.69 15.74 0.40
N MET A 120 12.54 14.52 -0.15
CA MET A 120 13.58 13.85 -0.92
C MET A 120 13.80 14.55 -2.28
N PRO A 121 14.96 15.18 -2.53
CA PRO A 121 15.23 15.84 -3.80
C PRO A 121 15.71 14.84 -4.84
N GLY A 122 15.29 15.05 -6.09
CA GLY A 122 15.88 14.35 -7.24
C GLY A 122 15.27 13.00 -7.57
N ILE A 123 14.04 12.77 -7.16
CA ILE A 123 13.18 11.72 -7.71
C ILE A 123 12.84 12.16 -9.14
N PRO A 124 13.09 11.33 -10.18
CA PRO A 124 12.78 11.70 -11.55
C PRO A 124 11.26 11.71 -11.77
N LEU A 125 10.78 12.72 -12.49
CA LEU A 125 9.36 12.87 -12.84
C LEU A 125 9.06 11.94 -14.04
N TYR A 126 8.54 10.75 -13.77
CA TYR A 126 8.21 9.75 -14.81
C TYR A 126 6.71 9.59 -15.04
N VAL A 127 5.87 10.21 -14.19
CA VAL A 127 4.44 10.00 -14.23
C VAL A 127 3.76 11.05 -15.10
N ASP A 128 3.49 10.65 -16.35
CA ASP A 128 2.62 11.38 -17.26
C ASP A 128 1.14 11.01 -17.03
N MET A 129 0.24 11.82 -17.61
CA MET A 129 -1.20 11.56 -17.59
C MET A 129 -1.56 10.15 -18.07
N TRP A 130 -0.88 9.64 -19.10
CA TRP A 130 -1.12 8.32 -19.67
C TRP A 130 -0.70 7.18 -18.76
N VAL A 131 0.42 7.33 -18.05
CA VAL A 131 0.90 6.37 -17.05
C VAL A 131 -0.08 6.30 -15.87
N ALA A 132 -0.51 7.46 -15.37
CA ALA A 132 -1.50 7.53 -14.32
C ALA A 132 -2.86 6.94 -14.73
N LEU A 133 -3.28 7.15 -15.99
CA LEU A 133 -4.51 6.58 -16.55
C LEU A 133 -4.38 5.04 -16.63
N ALA A 134 -3.27 4.53 -17.16
CA ALA A 134 -3.03 3.09 -17.28
C ALA A 134 -3.12 2.39 -15.91
N TRP A 135 -2.45 2.91 -14.90
CA TRP A 135 -2.52 2.37 -13.54
C TRP A 135 -3.91 2.48 -12.91
N THR A 136 -4.65 3.56 -13.21
CA THR A 136 -6.04 3.71 -12.76
C THR A 136 -6.94 2.64 -13.36
N VAL A 137 -6.80 2.37 -14.68
CA VAL A 137 -7.56 1.31 -15.36
C VAL A 137 -7.21 -0.07 -14.81
N VAL A 138 -5.92 -0.36 -14.59
CA VAL A 138 -5.46 -1.61 -13.98
C VAL A 138 -6.04 -1.78 -12.58
N ALA A 139 -6.00 -0.74 -11.75
CA ALA A 139 -6.54 -0.78 -10.40
C ALA A 139 -8.07 -1.00 -10.40
N LEU A 140 -8.80 -0.33 -11.30
CA LEU A 140 -10.24 -0.49 -11.45
C LEU A 140 -10.60 -1.90 -11.89
N PHE A 141 -9.88 -2.44 -12.87
CA PHE A 141 -10.09 -3.79 -13.37
C PHE A 141 -9.79 -4.85 -12.29
N ALA A 142 -8.70 -4.68 -11.55
CA ALA A 142 -8.36 -5.57 -10.45
C ALA A 142 -9.41 -5.51 -9.31
N ALA A 143 -9.89 -4.31 -8.97
CA ALA A 143 -10.96 -4.14 -7.99
C ALA A 143 -12.26 -4.83 -8.44
N PHE A 144 -12.63 -4.69 -9.72
CA PHE A 144 -13.79 -5.36 -10.31
C PHE A 144 -13.65 -6.89 -10.27
N LEU A 145 -12.49 -7.42 -10.71
CA LEU A 145 -12.24 -8.87 -10.67
C LEU A 145 -12.26 -9.41 -9.23
N TYR A 146 -11.65 -8.67 -8.28
CA TYR A 146 -11.68 -9.06 -6.88
C TYR A 146 -13.12 -9.12 -6.36
N GLN A 147 -13.92 -8.12 -6.67
CA GLN A 147 -15.32 -8.01 -6.22
C GLN A 147 -16.20 -9.14 -6.74
N GLN A 148 -15.94 -9.65 -7.95
CA GLN A 148 -16.65 -10.78 -8.55
C GLN A 148 -16.07 -12.14 -8.12
N SER A 149 -14.87 -12.16 -7.55
CA SER A 149 -14.22 -13.37 -7.11
C SER A 149 -14.91 -13.98 -5.87
N ARG A 150 -14.68 -15.30 -5.68
CA ARG A 150 -15.13 -16.00 -4.46
C ARG A 150 -14.65 -15.34 -3.16
N TYR A 151 -13.48 -14.70 -3.20
CA TYR A 151 -12.92 -14.00 -2.04
C TYR A 151 -13.65 -12.69 -1.74
N GLY A 152 -13.96 -11.90 -2.76
CA GLY A 152 -14.75 -10.68 -2.62
C GLY A 152 -16.18 -10.96 -2.20
N LEU A 153 -16.81 -12.00 -2.76
CA LEU A 153 -18.15 -12.44 -2.36
C LEU A 153 -18.19 -12.90 -0.91
N ALA A 154 -17.23 -13.74 -0.49
CA ALA A 154 -17.10 -14.19 0.88
C ALA A 154 -16.87 -13.02 1.86
N LEU A 155 -16.04 -12.04 1.47
CA LEU A 155 -15.79 -10.87 2.32
C LEU A 155 -17.06 -10.00 2.47
N ARG A 156 -17.82 -9.78 1.40
CA ARG A 156 -19.11 -9.07 1.48
C ARG A 156 -20.13 -9.80 2.34
N ALA A 157 -20.20 -11.12 2.28
CA ALA A 157 -21.05 -11.90 3.18
C ALA A 157 -20.70 -11.65 4.65
N THR A 158 -19.41 -11.50 4.98
CA THR A 158 -19.00 -11.17 6.37
C THR A 158 -19.35 -9.74 6.79
N ARG A 159 -19.58 -8.83 5.85
CA ARG A 159 -20.03 -7.48 6.11
C ARG A 159 -21.50 -7.44 6.50
N GLU A 160 -22.32 -8.26 5.87
CA GLU A 160 -23.77 -8.32 6.13
C GLU A 160 -24.05 -9.00 7.48
N ASP A 161 -23.45 -10.18 7.72
CA ASP A 161 -23.58 -10.89 8.99
C ASP A 161 -22.35 -11.78 9.25
N GLU A 162 -21.56 -11.41 10.27
CA GLU A 162 -20.36 -12.19 10.68
C GLU A 162 -20.73 -13.57 11.24
N PHE A 163 -21.85 -13.71 11.95
CA PHE A 163 -22.26 -14.97 12.55
C PHE A 163 -22.73 -15.96 11.49
N ALA A 164 -23.58 -15.50 10.57
CA ALA A 164 -24.03 -16.30 9.45
C ALA A 164 -22.86 -16.73 8.56
N ALA A 165 -21.92 -15.82 8.26
CA ALA A 165 -20.73 -16.13 7.46
C ALA A 165 -19.85 -17.19 8.15
N ARG A 166 -19.65 -17.12 9.47
CA ARG A 166 -18.91 -18.15 10.23
C ARG A 166 -19.63 -19.50 10.18
N SER A 167 -20.95 -19.52 10.33
CA SER A 167 -21.75 -20.75 10.25
C SER A 167 -21.67 -21.40 8.88
N ALA A 168 -21.51 -20.60 7.82
CA ALA A 168 -21.25 -21.08 6.46
C ALA A 168 -19.78 -21.50 6.21
N GLY A 169 -18.93 -21.53 7.24
CA GLY A 169 -17.53 -21.96 7.16
C GLY A 169 -16.55 -20.93 6.62
N ILE A 170 -16.94 -19.65 6.52
CA ILE A 170 -16.06 -18.57 6.04
C ILE A 170 -15.07 -18.17 7.14
N ASN A 171 -13.77 -18.27 6.83
CA ASN A 171 -12.72 -17.79 7.71
C ASN A 171 -12.53 -16.27 7.56
N ILE A 172 -13.18 -15.50 8.44
CA ILE A 172 -13.24 -14.03 8.36
C ILE A 172 -11.86 -13.37 8.39
N PRO A 173 -10.94 -13.69 9.33
CA PRO A 173 -9.62 -13.09 9.35
C PRO A 173 -8.83 -13.30 8.06
N ARG A 174 -8.95 -14.49 7.46
CA ARG A 174 -8.28 -14.81 6.19
C ARG A 174 -8.83 -14.00 5.03
N GLN A 175 -10.16 -13.82 4.94
CA GLN A 175 -10.76 -13.03 3.87
C GLN A 175 -10.40 -11.55 4.00
N ARG A 176 -10.43 -11.02 5.23
CA ARG A 176 -9.99 -9.66 5.52
C ARG A 176 -8.50 -9.46 5.19
N LEU A 177 -7.64 -10.41 5.51
CA LEU A 177 -6.20 -10.34 5.22
C LEU A 177 -5.92 -10.29 3.71
N ILE A 178 -6.59 -11.12 2.91
CA ILE A 178 -6.43 -11.13 1.45
C ILE A 178 -6.81 -9.76 0.86
N ALA A 179 -7.95 -9.20 1.26
CA ALA A 179 -8.38 -7.88 0.80
C ALA A 179 -7.43 -6.78 1.26
N PHE A 180 -6.93 -6.86 2.49
CA PHE A 180 -6.02 -5.89 3.07
C PHE A 180 -4.68 -5.83 2.32
N VAL A 181 -4.12 -7.00 2.00
CA VAL A 181 -2.86 -7.11 1.24
C VAL A 181 -3.04 -6.60 -0.19
N LEU A 182 -4.14 -6.96 -0.85
CA LEU A 182 -4.43 -6.48 -2.20
C LEU A 182 -4.66 -4.97 -2.22
N SER A 183 -5.40 -4.44 -1.25
CA SER A 183 -5.60 -3.01 -1.05
C SER A 183 -4.26 -2.29 -0.84
N ALA A 184 -3.39 -2.83 0.01
CA ALA A 184 -2.08 -2.26 0.31
C ALA A 184 -1.16 -2.24 -0.93
N PHE A 185 -1.24 -3.23 -1.81
CA PHE A 185 -0.52 -3.23 -3.08
C PHE A 185 -0.90 -2.01 -3.93
N PHE A 186 -2.20 -1.76 -4.12
CA PHE A 186 -2.66 -0.59 -4.89
C PHE A 186 -2.42 0.74 -4.17
N MET A 187 -2.45 0.77 -2.84
CA MET A 187 -2.00 1.93 -2.07
C MET A 187 -0.52 2.21 -2.27
N GLY A 188 0.31 1.15 -2.31
CA GLY A 188 1.73 1.23 -2.66
C GLY A 188 1.96 1.79 -4.07
N VAL A 189 1.20 1.30 -5.07
CA VAL A 189 1.22 1.86 -6.44
C VAL A 189 0.85 3.34 -6.42
N GLY A 190 -0.19 3.72 -5.69
CA GLY A 190 -0.58 5.13 -5.53
C GLY A 190 0.55 5.98 -4.94
N GLY A 191 1.26 5.46 -3.94
CA GLY A 191 2.45 6.11 -3.37
C GLY A 191 3.60 6.25 -4.35
N VAL A 192 3.85 5.23 -5.17
CA VAL A 192 4.83 5.27 -6.27
C VAL A 192 4.50 6.38 -7.27
N LEU A 193 3.24 6.48 -7.69
CA LEU A 193 2.80 7.49 -8.65
C LEU A 193 2.89 8.90 -8.07
N GLU A 194 2.53 9.09 -6.80
CA GLU A 194 2.64 10.38 -6.10
C GLU A 194 4.10 10.83 -5.95
N ALA A 195 5.03 9.90 -5.72
CA ALA A 195 6.45 10.21 -5.59
C ALA A 195 7.12 10.66 -6.90
N HIS A 196 6.55 10.29 -8.05
CA HIS A 196 7.09 10.61 -9.39
C HIS A 196 6.30 11.68 -10.15
N PHE A 197 5.29 12.26 -9.51
CA PHE A 197 4.46 13.34 -10.03
C PHE A 197 4.96 14.70 -9.54
#